data_4004dd2d1421a076e4ac1a5fb5161ef7
#
_entry.id   4004dd2d1421a076e4ac1a5fb5161ef7
#
_cell.length_a   1.000
_cell.length_b   1.000
_cell.length_c   1.000
_cell.angle_alpha   90.00
_cell.angle_beta   90.00
_cell.angle_gamma   90.00
#
_symmetry.space_group_name_H-M   'P 1'
#
loop_
_entity.id
_entity.type
_entity.pdbx_description
1 polymer ?
#
loop_
_entity_poly.entity_id
_entity_poly.type
_entity_poly.pdbx_seq_one_letter_code
_entity_poly.pdbx_strand_id
1 'polypeptide(L)'
;MNAAKQIVPAGLYGFQTECLSLLHGALDVSKAVSYLVDEQARPFCYKTSHLHPSMHREYLEHFQHLDPLHPSQFGDQDDTVVKMNDLVSIHDRFNHPYYTDFIAPWGVRDIVELFLRVDNRLVAGFALFNAKEQPEFRSNELKKVTSLQKFMQFSLEQVMSAPQQSDFDRFCDQYQLTPKERMVTELTLNGLPNKTIANDLSCGLATVKTHLQNIFAKMGVNSKREVSSLFLQFR
;
A
#
# COMPACT_ATOMS: atom_id res chain seq x y z
N MET A 1 18.84 13.44 6.83
CA MET A 1 17.50 13.98 7.14
C MET A 1 16.62 12.78 7.47
N ASN A 2 16.14 12.68 8.74
CA ASN A 2 15.31 11.58 9.19
C ASN A 2 13.95 11.66 8.48
N ALA A 3 13.67 10.69 7.61
CA ALA A 3 12.30 10.44 7.20
C ALA A 3 11.54 9.98 8.46
N ALA A 4 10.67 10.81 8.98
CA ALA A 4 9.71 10.40 9.99
C ALA A 4 8.97 9.19 9.44
N LYS A 5 9.13 8.01 10.07
CA LYS A 5 8.38 6.81 9.70
C LYS A 5 6.89 7.15 9.82
N GLN A 6 6.23 7.32 8.71
CA GLN A 6 4.78 7.48 8.65
C GLN A 6 4.16 6.18 9.18
N ILE A 7 3.44 6.31 10.29
CA ILE A 7 2.69 5.18 10.86
C ILE A 7 1.47 4.98 9.96
N VAL A 8 1.49 3.91 9.18
CA VAL A 8 0.31 3.48 8.41
C VAL A 8 -0.71 2.94 9.39
N PRO A 9 -1.94 3.47 9.44
CA PRO A 9 -3.01 2.87 10.21
C PRO A 9 -3.18 1.38 9.83
N ALA A 10 -3.26 0.49 10.80
CA ALA A 10 -3.28 -0.97 10.58
C ALA A 10 -4.36 -1.41 9.58
N GLY A 11 -5.53 -0.76 9.61
CA GLY A 11 -6.62 -1.01 8.66
C GLY A 11 -6.28 -0.72 7.20
N LEU A 12 -5.41 0.26 6.90
CA LEU A 12 -5.05 0.60 5.52
C LEU A 12 -4.19 -0.47 4.84
N TYR A 13 -3.37 -1.16 5.59
CA TYR A 13 -2.58 -2.26 5.03
C TYR A 13 -3.45 -3.44 4.60
N GLY A 14 -4.43 -3.82 5.42
CA GLY A 14 -5.46 -4.81 5.07
C GLY A 14 -6.30 -4.35 3.89
N PHE A 15 -6.79 -3.12 3.93
CA PHE A 15 -7.56 -2.50 2.86
C PHE A 15 -6.87 -2.59 1.48
N GLN A 16 -5.57 -2.26 1.39
CA GLN A 16 -4.82 -2.40 0.13
C GLN A 16 -4.84 -3.85 -0.39
N THR A 17 -4.69 -4.84 0.50
CA THR A 17 -4.67 -6.26 0.10
C THR A 17 -6.02 -6.70 -0.45
N GLU A 18 -7.10 -6.38 0.26
CA GLU A 18 -8.46 -6.74 -0.15
C GLU A 18 -8.87 -6.04 -1.45
N CYS A 19 -8.50 -4.77 -1.62
CA CYS A 19 -8.75 -4.04 -2.86
C CYS A 19 -7.98 -4.63 -4.06
N LEU A 20 -6.72 -5.02 -3.90
CA LEU A 20 -5.99 -5.70 -4.97
C LEU A 20 -6.63 -7.04 -5.34
N SER A 21 -7.07 -7.82 -4.36
CA SER A 21 -7.79 -9.07 -4.57
C SER A 21 -9.12 -8.85 -5.31
N LEU A 22 -9.89 -7.84 -4.90
CA LEU A 22 -11.15 -7.46 -5.55
C LEU A 22 -10.93 -7.08 -7.02
N LEU A 23 -9.92 -6.24 -7.29
CA LEU A 23 -9.62 -5.77 -8.65
C LEU A 23 -9.22 -6.93 -9.57
N HIS A 24 -8.37 -7.84 -9.12
CA HIS A 24 -8.02 -9.05 -9.89
C HIS A 24 -9.18 -10.03 -10.06
N GLY A 25 -10.06 -10.15 -9.07
CA GLY A 25 -11.24 -11.02 -9.17
C GLY A 25 -12.32 -10.51 -10.12
N ALA A 26 -12.41 -9.17 -10.28
CA ALA A 26 -13.47 -8.53 -11.06
C ALA A 26 -13.05 -8.10 -12.47
N LEU A 27 -11.75 -7.94 -12.72
CA LEU A 27 -11.18 -7.41 -13.95
C LEU A 27 -10.10 -8.34 -14.52
N ASP A 28 -10.01 -8.40 -15.85
CA ASP A 28 -8.94 -9.11 -16.57
C ASP A 28 -7.71 -8.18 -16.72
N VAL A 29 -7.03 -7.92 -15.61
CA VAL A 29 -5.82 -7.10 -15.59
C VAL A 29 -4.57 -7.95 -15.39
N SER A 30 -3.49 -7.64 -16.11
CA SER A 30 -2.26 -8.44 -16.05
C SER A 30 -1.48 -8.23 -14.76
N LYS A 31 -1.44 -7.00 -14.26
CA LYS A 31 -0.68 -6.60 -13.07
C LYS A 31 -1.44 -5.48 -12.34
N ALA A 32 -1.22 -5.37 -11.04
CA ALA A 32 -1.72 -4.24 -10.27
C ALA A 32 -0.70 -3.78 -9.22
N VAL A 33 -0.73 -2.49 -8.92
CA VAL A 33 0.05 -1.86 -7.85
C VAL A 33 -0.88 -1.04 -6.98
N SER A 34 -0.71 -1.10 -5.69
CA SER A 34 -1.36 -0.18 -4.76
C SER A 34 -0.30 0.56 -3.95
N TYR A 35 -0.60 1.79 -3.58
CA TYR A 35 0.24 2.63 -2.73
C TYR A 35 -0.63 3.53 -1.86
N LEU A 36 -0.06 3.98 -0.75
CA LEU A 36 -0.62 5.06 0.06
C LEU A 36 0.04 6.38 -0.34
N VAL A 37 -0.58 7.49 0.00
CA VAL A 37 -0.09 8.84 -0.33
C VAL A 37 0.04 9.66 0.94
N ASP A 38 1.18 10.32 1.12
CA ASP A 38 1.44 11.18 2.27
C ASP A 38 0.90 12.61 2.08
N GLU A 39 1.03 13.44 3.12
CA GLU A 39 0.56 14.83 3.09
C GLU A 39 1.26 15.70 2.04
N GLN A 40 2.41 15.28 1.53
CA GLN A 40 3.15 15.93 0.45
C GLN A 40 2.87 15.32 -0.92
N ALA A 41 1.79 14.55 -1.05
CA ALA A 41 1.41 13.81 -2.27
C ALA A 41 2.49 12.83 -2.76
N ARG A 42 3.31 12.27 -1.87
CA ARG A 42 4.33 11.28 -2.21
C ARG A 42 3.80 9.88 -1.96
N PRO A 43 3.86 8.98 -2.95
CA PRO A 43 3.43 7.61 -2.79
C PRO A 43 4.43 6.81 -1.94
N PHE A 44 3.91 5.97 -1.06
CA PHE A 44 4.67 5.08 -0.17
C PHE A 44 3.86 3.81 0.14
N CYS A 45 4.43 2.87 0.89
CA CYS A 45 3.76 1.60 1.27
C CYS A 45 3.17 0.84 0.08
N TYR A 46 4.00 0.61 -0.92
CA TYR A 46 3.61 -0.09 -2.14
C TYR A 46 3.30 -1.56 -1.89
N LYS A 47 2.23 -2.05 -2.53
CA LYS A 47 1.93 -3.46 -2.71
C LYS A 47 1.78 -3.77 -4.19
N THR A 48 2.37 -4.85 -4.62
CA THR A 48 2.33 -5.27 -6.02
C THR A 48 1.66 -6.61 -6.16
N SER A 49 0.89 -6.78 -7.23
CA SER A 49 0.29 -8.06 -7.61
C SER A 49 0.68 -8.39 -9.05
N HIS A 50 1.29 -9.57 -9.25
CA HIS A 50 1.82 -10.06 -10.54
C HIS A 50 2.85 -9.12 -11.21
N LEU A 51 3.36 -8.12 -10.51
CA LEU A 51 4.39 -7.22 -11.01
C LEU A 51 5.78 -7.81 -10.77
N HIS A 52 6.66 -7.75 -11.78
CA HIS A 52 8.04 -8.21 -11.62
C HIS A 52 8.80 -7.26 -10.66
N PRO A 53 9.52 -7.78 -9.65
CA PRO A 53 10.21 -6.94 -8.67
C PRO A 53 11.21 -5.94 -9.29
N SER A 54 11.87 -6.32 -10.40
CA SER A 54 12.80 -5.42 -11.10
C SER A 54 12.07 -4.26 -11.78
N MET A 55 10.85 -4.45 -12.31
CA MET A 55 10.04 -3.38 -12.87
C MET A 55 9.72 -2.33 -11.80
N HIS A 56 9.29 -2.78 -10.62
CA HIS A 56 8.97 -1.86 -9.52
C HIS A 56 10.21 -1.09 -9.03
N ARG A 57 11.35 -1.76 -8.89
CA ARG A 57 12.61 -1.12 -8.50
C ARG A 57 13.04 -0.08 -9.54
N GLU A 58 13.04 -0.42 -10.81
CA GLU A 58 13.39 0.49 -11.91
C GLU A 58 12.49 1.73 -11.94
N TYR A 59 11.19 1.54 -11.72
CA TYR A 59 10.23 2.65 -11.55
C TYR A 59 10.67 3.61 -10.44
N LEU A 60 10.93 3.09 -9.25
CA LEU A 60 11.30 3.90 -8.08
C LEU A 60 12.64 4.63 -8.25
N GLU A 61 13.61 3.97 -8.88
CA GLU A 61 14.97 4.51 -9.05
C GLU A 61 15.07 5.53 -10.19
N HIS A 62 14.30 5.35 -11.28
CA HIS A 62 14.56 6.08 -12.52
C HIS A 62 13.35 6.76 -13.14
N PHE A 63 12.12 6.23 -12.98
CA PHE A 63 10.99 6.67 -13.79
C PHE A 63 9.84 7.32 -13.00
N GLN A 64 9.83 7.24 -11.68
CA GLN A 64 8.75 7.78 -10.85
C GLN A 64 8.49 9.27 -11.12
N HIS A 65 9.53 10.07 -11.33
CA HIS A 65 9.43 11.51 -11.57
C HIS A 65 8.94 11.86 -13.00
N LEU A 66 8.90 10.89 -13.90
CA LEU A 66 8.41 11.01 -15.27
C LEU A 66 6.99 10.47 -15.45
N ASP A 67 6.42 9.88 -14.40
CA ASP A 67 5.12 9.23 -14.45
C ASP A 67 3.99 10.24 -14.66
N PRO A 68 3.24 10.18 -15.78
CA PRO A 68 2.10 11.06 -16.02
C PRO A 68 0.95 10.85 -15.00
N LEU A 69 0.91 9.67 -14.35
CA LEU A 69 -0.09 9.31 -13.34
C LEU A 69 0.42 9.52 -11.91
N HIS A 70 1.58 10.17 -11.72
CA HIS A 70 2.12 10.40 -10.39
C HIS A 70 1.14 11.19 -9.51
N PRO A 71 0.86 10.75 -8.27
CA PRO A 71 -0.14 11.36 -7.37
C PRO A 71 -0.03 12.87 -7.18
N SER A 72 1.19 13.40 -7.22
CA SER A 72 1.41 14.85 -7.05
C SER A 72 0.76 15.72 -8.15
N GLN A 73 0.42 15.13 -9.29
CA GLN A 73 -0.26 15.85 -10.37
C GLN A 73 -1.78 15.93 -10.16
N PHE A 74 -2.32 15.15 -9.23
CA PHE A 74 -3.77 15.00 -8.99
C PHE A 74 -4.20 15.48 -7.60
N GLY A 75 -3.32 16.16 -6.87
CA GLY A 75 -3.59 16.64 -5.52
C GLY A 75 -4.86 17.50 -5.41
N ASP A 76 -5.03 18.43 -6.32
CA ASP A 76 -6.14 19.41 -6.33
C ASP A 76 -7.23 19.09 -7.36
N GLN A 77 -7.18 17.92 -8.00
CA GLN A 77 -8.14 17.50 -9.04
C GLN A 77 -9.14 16.51 -8.45
N ASP A 78 -10.37 16.51 -9.00
CA ASP A 78 -11.45 15.59 -8.59
C ASP A 78 -11.43 14.26 -9.34
N ASP A 79 -10.41 14.04 -10.17
CA ASP A 79 -10.28 12.81 -10.95
C ASP A 79 -10.14 11.59 -10.04
N THR A 80 -10.99 10.60 -10.26
CA THR A 80 -11.03 9.36 -9.48
C THR A 80 -10.55 8.14 -10.26
N VAL A 81 -10.70 8.16 -11.58
CA VAL A 81 -10.22 7.11 -12.51
C VAL A 81 -9.61 7.80 -13.72
N VAL A 82 -8.34 7.58 -13.94
CA VAL A 82 -7.57 8.23 -15.01
C VAL A 82 -6.90 7.19 -15.86
N LYS A 83 -7.12 7.24 -17.17
CA LYS A 83 -6.43 6.40 -18.14
C LYS A 83 -5.17 7.12 -18.66
N MET A 84 -4.01 6.50 -18.52
CA MET A 84 -2.72 7.08 -18.89
C MET A 84 -2.71 7.51 -20.37
N ASN A 85 -3.29 6.69 -21.23
CA ASN A 85 -3.33 6.95 -22.66
C ASN A 85 -4.24 8.14 -23.05
N ASP A 86 -5.06 8.66 -22.16
CA ASP A 86 -5.88 9.86 -22.40
C ASP A 86 -5.14 11.16 -22.02
N LEU A 87 -4.09 11.07 -21.18
CA LEU A 87 -3.32 12.23 -20.72
C LEU A 87 -2.25 12.67 -21.73
N VAL A 88 -1.69 11.75 -22.50
CA VAL A 88 -0.57 12.02 -23.39
C VAL A 88 -0.95 11.64 -24.82
N SER A 89 -0.81 12.58 -25.75
CA SER A 89 -1.14 12.33 -27.16
C SER A 89 -0.31 11.17 -27.73
N ILE A 90 -0.84 10.47 -28.72
CA ILE A 90 -0.13 9.37 -29.38
C ILE A 90 1.25 9.84 -29.91
N HIS A 91 1.32 11.05 -30.45
CA HIS A 91 2.57 11.63 -30.98
C HIS A 91 3.60 11.83 -29.86
N ASP A 92 3.17 12.37 -28.72
CA ASP A 92 4.08 12.68 -27.61
C ASP A 92 4.58 11.42 -26.90
N ARG A 93 3.80 10.33 -26.86
CA ARG A 93 4.23 9.04 -26.30
C ARG A 93 5.49 8.48 -26.95
N PHE A 94 5.67 8.65 -28.26
CA PHE A 94 6.87 8.18 -28.96
C PHE A 94 8.14 8.92 -28.57
N ASN A 95 8.02 10.08 -27.93
CA ASN A 95 9.13 10.92 -27.51
C ASN A 95 9.23 11.04 -25.97
N HIS A 96 8.31 10.44 -25.22
CA HIS A 96 8.30 10.54 -23.77
C HIS A 96 9.05 9.36 -23.14
N PRO A 97 10.14 9.58 -22.39
CA PRO A 97 11.00 8.51 -21.85
C PRO A 97 10.25 7.50 -20.97
N TYR A 98 9.20 7.92 -20.27
CA TYR A 98 8.37 7.01 -19.49
C TYR A 98 7.72 5.92 -20.34
N TYR A 99 7.30 6.27 -21.58
CA TYR A 99 6.70 5.30 -22.51
C TYR A 99 7.75 4.49 -23.26
N THR A 100 8.80 5.14 -23.78
CA THR A 100 9.79 4.47 -24.64
C THR A 100 10.76 3.60 -23.87
N ASP A 101 11.22 4.08 -22.72
CA ASP A 101 12.33 3.48 -22.00
C ASP A 101 11.85 2.64 -20.79
N PHE A 102 10.59 2.83 -20.34
CA PHE A 102 10.02 2.06 -19.24
C PHE A 102 8.80 1.22 -19.65
N ILE A 103 7.70 1.83 -20.09
CA ILE A 103 6.43 1.13 -20.34
C ILE A 103 6.57 0.10 -21.46
N ALA A 104 7.17 0.47 -22.59
CA ALA A 104 7.31 -0.40 -23.77
C ALA A 104 8.24 -1.61 -23.51
N PRO A 105 9.44 -1.46 -22.91
CA PRO A 105 10.31 -2.60 -22.56
C PRO A 105 9.63 -3.61 -21.62
N TRP A 106 8.79 -3.15 -20.70
CA TRP A 106 8.07 -4.03 -19.77
C TRP A 106 6.79 -4.63 -20.37
N GLY A 107 6.52 -4.40 -21.67
CA GLY A 107 5.39 -4.98 -22.36
C GLY A 107 4.04 -4.50 -21.81
N VAL A 108 3.96 -3.26 -21.35
CA VAL A 108 2.70 -2.65 -20.90
C VAL A 108 2.07 -1.88 -22.05
N ARG A 109 0.78 -2.08 -22.29
CA ARG A 109 -0.01 -1.39 -23.31
C ARG A 109 -0.72 -0.16 -22.79
N ASP A 110 -1.33 -0.29 -21.60
CA ASP A 110 -2.19 0.75 -21.04
C ASP A 110 -2.21 0.63 -19.50
N ILE A 111 -2.38 1.76 -18.84
CA ILE A 111 -2.50 1.87 -17.40
C ILE A 111 -3.74 2.69 -17.07
N VAL A 112 -4.49 2.22 -16.07
CA VAL A 112 -5.58 2.98 -15.47
C VAL A 112 -5.29 3.15 -13.99
N GLU A 113 -5.32 4.39 -13.53
CA GLU A 113 -5.13 4.76 -12.13
C GLU A 113 -6.48 5.03 -11.46
N LEU A 114 -6.66 4.48 -10.27
CA LEU A 114 -7.78 4.75 -9.38
C LEU A 114 -7.26 5.54 -8.19
N PHE A 115 -7.80 6.72 -7.99
CA PHE A 115 -7.49 7.56 -6.85
C PHE A 115 -8.58 7.48 -5.79
N LEU A 116 -8.17 7.37 -4.52
CA LEU A 116 -9.05 7.35 -3.36
C LEU A 116 -8.70 8.50 -2.42
N ARG A 117 -9.74 9.20 -1.95
CA ARG A 117 -9.60 10.44 -1.18
C ARG A 117 -10.34 10.36 0.15
N VAL A 118 -9.86 11.11 1.14
CA VAL A 118 -10.57 11.39 2.38
C VAL A 118 -10.45 12.88 2.65
N ASP A 119 -11.54 13.55 2.94
CA ASP A 119 -11.60 15.01 3.12
C ASP A 119 -10.92 15.77 1.96
N ASN A 120 -11.20 15.36 0.74
CA ASN A 120 -10.61 15.86 -0.51
C ASN A 120 -9.11 15.65 -0.67
N ARG A 121 -8.42 14.96 0.25
CA ARG A 121 -7.00 14.62 0.14
C ARG A 121 -6.83 13.24 -0.46
N LEU A 122 -5.88 13.10 -1.36
CA LEU A 122 -5.49 11.82 -1.91
C LEU A 122 -4.82 10.97 -0.82
N VAL A 123 -5.35 9.77 -0.56
CA VAL A 123 -4.88 8.86 0.50
C VAL A 123 -4.29 7.58 -0.06
N ALA A 124 -4.83 7.07 -1.17
CA ALA A 124 -4.35 5.86 -1.81
C ALA A 124 -4.55 5.90 -3.32
N GLY A 125 -3.72 5.15 -4.04
CA GLY A 125 -3.85 4.91 -5.46
C GLY A 125 -3.71 3.44 -5.81
N PHE A 126 -4.30 3.07 -6.95
CA PHE A 126 -4.26 1.72 -7.52
C PHE A 126 -4.03 1.80 -9.02
N ALA A 127 -2.85 1.40 -9.47
CA ALA A 127 -2.51 1.29 -10.89
C ALA A 127 -2.88 -0.10 -11.41
N LEU A 128 -3.65 -0.17 -12.47
CA LEU A 128 -4.03 -1.39 -13.19
C LEU A 128 -3.35 -1.41 -14.55
N PHE A 129 -2.70 -2.52 -14.88
CA PHE A 129 -1.89 -2.66 -16.09
C PHE A 129 -2.49 -3.70 -17.02
N ASN A 130 -2.65 -3.34 -18.30
CA ASN A 130 -2.86 -4.28 -19.38
C ASN A 130 -1.54 -4.57 -20.07
N ALA A 131 -1.27 -5.85 -20.35
CA ALA A 131 -0.12 -6.28 -21.12
C ALA A 131 -0.27 -5.92 -22.61
N LYS A 132 0.83 -5.96 -23.35
CA LYS A 132 0.88 -5.64 -24.78
C LYS A 132 -0.07 -6.52 -25.62
N GLU A 133 -0.31 -7.74 -25.19
CA GLU A 133 -1.19 -8.72 -25.84
C GLU A 133 -2.67 -8.48 -25.51
N GLN A 134 -2.99 -7.75 -24.47
CA GLN A 134 -4.34 -7.38 -24.09
C GLN A 134 -4.80 -6.11 -24.83
N PRO A 135 -6.09 -5.90 -25.03
CA PRO A 135 -6.60 -4.63 -25.55
C PRO A 135 -6.36 -3.50 -24.56
N GLU A 136 -6.42 -2.26 -25.04
CA GLU A 136 -6.54 -1.10 -24.15
C GLU A 136 -7.85 -1.17 -23.36
N PHE A 137 -7.90 -0.51 -22.21
CA PHE A 137 -9.11 -0.36 -21.41
C PHE A 137 -10.21 0.34 -22.22
N ARG A 138 -11.32 -0.37 -22.47
CA ARG A 138 -12.46 0.13 -23.24
C ARG A 138 -13.49 0.78 -22.30
N SER A 139 -14.42 1.53 -22.87
CA SER A 139 -15.44 2.27 -22.12
C SER A 139 -16.27 1.40 -21.15
N ASN A 140 -16.56 0.13 -21.52
CA ASN A 140 -17.29 -0.78 -20.63
C ASN A 140 -16.44 -1.27 -19.44
N GLU A 141 -15.13 -1.44 -19.64
CA GLU A 141 -14.18 -1.81 -18.59
C GLU A 141 -13.95 -0.63 -17.66
N LEU A 142 -13.77 0.58 -18.22
CA LEU A 142 -13.67 1.82 -17.43
C LEU A 142 -14.92 2.06 -16.58
N LYS A 143 -16.12 1.74 -17.06
CA LYS A 143 -17.35 1.79 -16.25
C LYS A 143 -17.29 0.82 -15.06
N LYS A 144 -16.76 -0.40 -15.26
CA LYS A 144 -16.57 -1.36 -14.16
C LYS A 144 -15.52 -0.86 -13.16
N VAL A 145 -14.37 -0.37 -13.68
CA VAL A 145 -13.31 0.23 -12.85
C VAL A 145 -13.86 1.37 -12.01
N THR A 146 -14.65 2.27 -12.59
CA THR A 146 -15.28 3.38 -11.87
C THR A 146 -16.26 2.89 -10.78
N SER A 147 -17.00 1.82 -11.05
CA SER A 147 -17.90 1.24 -10.04
C SER A 147 -17.14 0.62 -8.88
N LEU A 148 -16.03 -0.07 -9.17
CA LEU A 148 -15.14 -0.63 -8.16
C LEU A 148 -14.45 0.49 -7.35
N GLN A 149 -13.98 1.54 -8.02
CA GLN A 149 -13.39 2.70 -7.35
C GLN A 149 -14.36 3.33 -6.35
N LYS A 150 -15.64 3.51 -6.72
CA LYS A 150 -16.66 4.04 -5.79
C LYS A 150 -16.88 3.15 -4.57
N PHE A 151 -16.88 1.83 -4.75
CA PHE A 151 -16.99 0.88 -3.64
C PHE A 151 -15.74 0.92 -2.75
N MET A 152 -14.54 0.99 -3.36
CA MET A 152 -13.28 1.12 -2.63
C MET A 152 -13.21 2.45 -1.87
N GLN A 153 -13.69 3.54 -2.47
CA GLN A 153 -13.80 4.86 -1.84
C GLN A 153 -14.69 4.80 -0.59
N PHE A 154 -15.89 4.25 -0.70
CA PHE A 154 -16.79 4.04 0.44
C PHE A 154 -16.13 3.19 1.53
N SER A 155 -15.46 2.09 1.14
CA SER A 155 -14.79 1.19 2.07
C SER A 155 -13.62 1.88 2.78
N LEU A 156 -12.84 2.71 2.07
CA LEU A 156 -11.77 3.52 2.65
C LEU A 156 -12.32 4.49 3.71
N GLU A 157 -13.41 5.18 3.42
CA GLU A 157 -14.07 6.10 4.36
C GLU A 157 -14.50 5.38 5.63
N GLN A 158 -15.03 4.16 5.53
CA GLN A 158 -15.36 3.34 6.69
C GLN A 158 -14.12 2.96 7.51
N VAL A 159 -13.05 2.55 6.84
CA VAL A 159 -11.77 2.20 7.50
C VAL A 159 -11.18 3.42 8.22
N MET A 160 -11.27 4.61 7.62
CA MET A 160 -10.72 5.85 8.17
C MET A 160 -11.61 6.47 9.27
N SER A 161 -12.94 6.29 9.17
CA SER A 161 -13.93 6.81 10.12
C SER A 161 -14.14 5.91 11.33
N ALA A 162 -13.72 4.64 11.26
CA ALA A 162 -13.80 3.73 12.40
C ALA A 162 -13.03 4.36 13.58
N PRO A 163 -13.62 4.45 14.79
CA PRO A 163 -12.87 4.88 15.96
C PRO A 163 -11.65 3.99 16.09
N GLN A 164 -10.48 4.60 15.96
CA GLN A 164 -9.20 3.90 15.78
C GLN A 164 -8.66 3.33 17.11
N GLN A 165 -9.47 2.57 17.79
CA GLN A 165 -8.94 1.56 18.67
C GLN A 165 -8.97 0.23 17.91
N SER A 166 -7.92 -0.02 17.14
CA SER A 166 -7.75 -1.28 16.43
C SER A 166 -7.78 -2.44 17.44
N ASP A 167 -8.12 -3.64 16.98
CA ASP A 167 -8.00 -4.84 17.83
C ASP A 167 -6.60 -4.93 18.44
N PHE A 168 -5.60 -4.47 17.70
CA PHE A 168 -4.23 -4.37 18.18
C PHE A 168 -4.06 -3.36 19.32
N ASP A 169 -4.67 -2.17 19.21
CA ASP A 169 -4.58 -1.17 20.30
C ASP A 169 -5.28 -1.66 21.55
N ARG A 170 -6.49 -2.23 21.42
CA ARG A 170 -7.22 -2.84 22.55
C ARG A 170 -6.43 -3.98 23.18
N PHE A 171 -5.80 -4.82 22.36
CA PHE A 171 -4.92 -5.89 22.83
C PHE A 171 -3.71 -5.32 23.57
N CYS A 172 -3.05 -4.32 23.03
CA CYS A 172 -1.92 -3.66 23.69
C CYS A 172 -2.31 -2.98 25.01
N ASP A 173 -3.50 -2.35 25.07
CA ASP A 173 -4.02 -1.70 26.28
C ASP A 173 -4.34 -2.73 27.37
N GLN A 174 -4.95 -3.87 27.01
CA GLN A 174 -5.25 -4.96 27.94
C GLN A 174 -3.99 -5.43 28.68
N TYR A 175 -2.85 -5.53 27.98
CA TYR A 175 -1.58 -5.97 28.56
C TYR A 175 -0.68 -4.81 28.99
N GLN A 176 -1.20 -3.56 28.97
CA GLN A 176 -0.47 -2.34 29.39
C GLN A 176 0.92 -2.24 28.73
N LEU A 177 0.96 -2.47 27.43
CA LEU A 177 2.21 -2.38 26.66
C LEU A 177 2.64 -0.92 26.49
N THR A 178 3.91 -0.65 26.77
CA THR A 178 4.52 0.65 26.47
C THR A 178 4.61 0.91 24.96
N PRO A 179 4.79 2.15 24.50
CA PRO A 179 4.90 2.45 23.08
C PRO A 179 5.97 1.61 22.35
N LYS A 180 7.12 1.35 22.99
CA LYS A 180 8.18 0.52 22.41
C LYS A 180 7.81 -0.96 22.36
N GLU A 181 7.13 -1.46 23.36
CA GLU A 181 6.63 -2.83 23.40
C GLU A 181 5.53 -3.05 22.36
N ARG A 182 4.65 -2.07 22.13
CA ARG A 182 3.65 -2.12 21.04
C ARG A 182 4.33 -2.26 19.67
N MET A 183 5.34 -1.44 19.36
CA MET A 183 6.10 -1.54 18.12
C MET A 183 6.76 -2.93 17.95
N VAL A 184 7.37 -3.47 19.00
CA VAL A 184 7.98 -4.81 18.97
C VAL A 184 6.91 -5.89 18.81
N THR A 185 5.76 -5.75 19.47
CA THR A 185 4.64 -6.70 19.34
C THR A 185 4.08 -6.71 17.93
N GLU A 186 3.85 -5.56 17.32
CA GLU A 186 3.36 -5.44 15.94
C GLU A 186 4.29 -6.16 14.94
N LEU A 187 5.60 -5.87 15.01
CA LEU A 187 6.58 -6.52 14.16
C LEU A 187 6.71 -8.03 14.44
N THR A 188 6.45 -8.44 15.68
CA THR A 188 6.41 -9.85 16.08
C THR A 188 5.19 -10.57 15.47
N LEU A 189 4.02 -9.95 15.51
CA LEU A 189 2.79 -10.48 14.90
C LEU A 189 2.93 -10.61 13.37
N ASN A 190 3.70 -9.72 12.75
CA ASN A 190 4.07 -9.80 11.33
C ASN A 190 5.14 -10.87 11.03
N GLY A 191 5.54 -11.69 12.01
CA GLY A 191 6.45 -12.82 11.83
C GLY A 191 7.92 -12.44 11.69
N LEU A 192 8.31 -11.18 11.94
CA LEU A 192 9.68 -10.73 11.67
C LEU A 192 10.71 -11.32 12.65
N PRO A 193 11.90 -11.74 12.18
CA PRO A 193 13.01 -12.15 13.02
C PRO A 193 13.52 -11.00 13.90
N ASN A 194 14.06 -11.31 15.09
CA ASN A 194 14.55 -10.29 16.04
C ASN A 194 15.63 -9.37 15.42
N LYS A 195 16.44 -9.87 14.52
CA LYS A 195 17.47 -9.09 13.82
C LYS A 195 16.84 -8.04 12.91
N THR A 196 15.77 -8.40 12.21
CA THR A 196 15.00 -7.48 11.36
C THR A 196 14.28 -6.43 12.22
N ILE A 197 13.65 -6.85 13.33
CA ILE A 197 13.02 -5.94 14.29
C ILE A 197 14.04 -4.92 14.83
N ALA A 198 15.25 -5.38 15.19
CA ALA A 198 16.31 -4.51 15.68
C ALA A 198 16.73 -3.45 14.64
N ASN A 199 16.88 -3.86 13.38
CA ASN A 199 17.19 -2.96 12.27
C ASN A 199 16.05 -1.95 12.04
N ASP A 200 14.80 -2.41 11.99
CA ASP A 200 13.63 -1.57 11.74
C ASP A 200 13.40 -0.53 12.84
N LEU A 201 13.68 -0.89 14.08
CA LEU A 201 13.56 0.01 15.22
C LEU A 201 14.83 0.81 15.51
N SER A 202 15.89 0.64 14.71
CA SER A 202 17.19 1.28 14.88
C SER A 202 17.76 1.09 16.29
N CYS A 203 17.68 -0.15 16.82
CA CYS A 203 18.16 -0.50 18.15
C CYS A 203 18.98 -1.81 18.14
N GLY A 204 19.61 -2.12 19.27
CA GLY A 204 20.39 -3.36 19.42
C GLY A 204 19.52 -4.61 19.53
N LEU A 205 20.04 -5.75 19.04
CA LEU A 205 19.37 -7.05 19.20
C LEU A 205 19.09 -7.40 20.68
N ALA A 206 19.98 -7.01 21.58
CA ALA A 206 19.80 -7.17 23.04
C ALA A 206 18.57 -6.39 23.52
N THR A 207 18.38 -5.16 23.06
CA THR A 207 17.23 -4.31 23.37
C THR A 207 15.91 -4.94 22.93
N VAL A 208 15.87 -5.50 21.71
CA VAL A 208 14.67 -6.23 21.23
C VAL A 208 14.37 -7.44 22.12
N LYS A 209 15.41 -8.22 22.52
CA LYS A 209 15.22 -9.36 23.42
C LYS A 209 14.65 -8.92 24.78
N THR A 210 15.13 -7.80 25.33
CA THR A 210 14.62 -7.23 26.59
C THR A 210 13.14 -6.84 26.45
N HIS A 211 12.77 -6.14 25.36
CA HIS A 211 11.36 -5.81 25.11
C HIS A 211 10.48 -7.07 24.99
N LEU A 212 10.96 -8.10 24.28
CA LEU A 212 10.23 -9.37 24.16
C LEU A 212 10.05 -10.06 25.52
N GLN A 213 11.06 -10.07 26.39
CA GLN A 213 10.95 -10.61 27.74
C GLN A 213 9.89 -9.87 28.56
N ASN A 214 9.86 -8.54 28.50
CA ASN A 214 8.85 -7.74 29.18
C ASN A 214 7.44 -8.00 28.62
N ILE A 215 7.30 -8.09 27.31
CA ILE A 215 6.03 -8.43 26.64
C ILE A 215 5.55 -9.81 27.09
N PHE A 216 6.44 -10.81 27.08
CA PHE A 216 6.10 -12.16 27.51
C PHE A 216 5.66 -12.20 28.97
N ALA A 217 6.35 -11.48 29.84
CA ALA A 217 5.98 -11.37 31.25
C ALA A 217 4.60 -10.73 31.46
N LYS A 218 4.31 -9.64 30.73
CA LYS A 218 3.01 -8.94 30.78
C LYS A 218 1.86 -9.78 30.24
N MET A 219 2.11 -10.59 29.21
CA MET A 219 1.11 -11.44 28.56
C MET A 219 0.98 -12.83 29.20
N GLY A 220 1.88 -13.21 30.09
CA GLY A 220 1.91 -14.55 30.68
C GLY A 220 2.27 -15.65 29.67
N VAL A 221 3.13 -15.36 28.69
CA VAL A 221 3.55 -16.28 27.63
C VAL A 221 5.08 -16.44 27.61
N ASN A 222 5.58 -17.42 26.84
CA ASN A 222 7.01 -17.73 26.80
C ASN A 222 7.62 -17.63 25.40
N SER A 223 6.81 -17.35 24.37
CA SER A 223 7.27 -17.33 22.98
C SER A 223 6.49 -16.36 22.12
N LYS A 224 7.11 -15.92 21.02
CA LYS A 224 6.45 -15.12 19.97
C LYS A 224 5.23 -15.82 19.37
N ARG A 225 5.28 -17.15 19.24
CA ARG A 225 4.17 -17.95 18.72
C ARG A 225 2.96 -17.86 19.65
N GLU A 226 3.17 -17.87 20.95
CA GLU A 226 2.11 -17.72 21.95
C GLU A 226 1.52 -16.31 21.92
N VAL A 227 2.34 -15.26 21.74
CA VAL A 227 1.85 -13.88 21.51
C VAL A 227 0.91 -13.84 20.31
N SER A 228 1.30 -14.45 19.17
CA SER A 228 0.46 -14.51 17.99
C SER A 228 -0.83 -15.30 18.23
N SER A 229 -0.76 -16.40 18.95
CA SER A 229 -1.94 -17.20 19.31
C SER A 229 -2.91 -16.42 20.21
N LEU A 230 -2.40 -15.69 21.20
CA LEU A 230 -3.20 -14.82 22.06
C LEU A 230 -3.90 -13.72 21.25
N PHE A 231 -3.19 -13.07 20.34
CA PHE A 231 -3.77 -12.04 19.50
C PHE A 231 -4.87 -12.59 18.58
N LEU A 232 -4.68 -13.78 18.00
CA LEU A 232 -5.70 -14.44 17.18
C LEU A 232 -6.96 -14.80 17.99
N GLN A 233 -6.81 -15.15 19.26
CA GLN A 233 -7.94 -15.44 20.15
C GLN A 233 -8.65 -14.16 20.65
N PHE A 234 -7.96 -13.03 20.63
CA PHE A 234 -8.48 -11.73 21.03
C PHE A 234 -9.40 -11.10 19.97
N ARG A 235 -9.20 -11.39 18.71
CA ARG A 235 -10.00 -10.92 17.55
C ARG A 235 -11.33 -11.64 17.45
#